data_9f5dfdf7ad42a6935913d74d30b8d472
#
_entry.id   9f5dfdf7ad42a6935913d74d30b8d472
#
_cell.length_a   1.000
_cell.length_b   1.000
_cell.length_c   1.000
_cell.angle_alpha   90.00
_cell.angle_beta   90.00
_cell.angle_gamma   90.00
#
_symmetry.space_group_name_H-M   'P 1'
#
loop_
_entity.id
_entity.type
_entity.pdbx_description
1 polymer ?
#
loop_
_entity_poly.entity_id
_entity_poly.type
_entity_poly.pdbx_seq_one_letter_code
_entity_poly.pdbx_strand_id
1 'polypeptide(L)'
;GIQSLRHLQEVLSQDNWEDMDLGISGNINRRTFKPEYLFDFKEICGQSVLRRAAEVAAAGRHGLLMCGSAGTGKSMVAKRIPTILPALSWEENIEISKIYSLCGLLPKGQPLLSQRPFRSPHHTISPQGLTGGGKVPKPGELSLASGGVLFLDELPHFSKGAIEALREPLEEHRITVSRVAGSYEFPADFLILGAMNPCPCGFFPDRSRCSCTPMQIQNYLNRLSRPILERFDICVEAAPVSFLELEDQTMANEDSATIRSRVEKAVKIQN
;
A
#
# COMPACT_ATOMS: atom_id res chain seq x y z
N GLY A 1 -19.43 -17.06 20.68
CA GLY A 1 -20.21 -16.15 19.87
C GLY A 1 -21.69 -16.57 19.81
N ILE A 2 -22.57 -15.66 19.46
CA ILE A 2 -24.02 -15.93 19.33
C ILE A 2 -24.23 -16.94 18.20
N GLN A 3 -24.78 -18.11 18.55
CA GLN A 3 -24.93 -19.23 17.61
C GLN A 3 -26.28 -19.23 16.87
N SER A 4 -27.28 -18.48 17.39
CA SER A 4 -28.61 -18.39 16.78
C SER A 4 -29.36 -17.14 17.26
N LEU A 5 -30.42 -16.72 16.55
CA LEU A 5 -31.31 -15.64 16.98
C LEU A 5 -31.98 -15.94 18.34
N ARG A 6 -32.26 -17.20 18.61
CA ARG A 6 -32.83 -17.62 19.92
C ARG A 6 -31.82 -17.43 21.04
N HIS A 7 -30.57 -17.79 20.83
CA HIS A 7 -29.50 -17.55 21.78
C HIS A 7 -29.27 -16.03 22.02
N LEU A 8 -29.37 -15.20 20.96
CA LEU A 8 -29.35 -13.75 21.11
C LEU A 8 -30.48 -13.24 21.97
N GLN A 9 -31.69 -13.73 21.75
CA GLN A 9 -32.88 -13.33 22.54
C GLN A 9 -32.73 -13.73 24.00
N GLU A 10 -32.23 -14.93 24.29
CA GLU A 10 -31.96 -15.42 25.65
C GLU A 10 -30.91 -14.55 26.36
N VAL A 11 -29.84 -14.17 25.69
CA VAL A 11 -28.78 -13.28 26.21
C VAL A 11 -29.35 -11.89 26.52
N LEU A 12 -30.09 -11.29 25.58
CA LEU A 12 -30.64 -9.94 25.75
C LEU A 12 -31.77 -9.86 26.78
N SER A 13 -32.39 -11.01 27.12
CA SER A 13 -33.46 -11.06 28.17
C SER A 13 -32.91 -11.17 29.59
N GLN A 14 -31.61 -11.29 29.80
CA GLN A 14 -30.98 -11.38 31.13
C GLN A 14 -30.38 -10.04 31.54
N ASP A 15 -30.68 -9.55 32.72
CA ASP A 15 -30.21 -8.26 33.23
C ASP A 15 -28.67 -8.19 33.44
N ASN A 16 -27.98 -9.34 33.45
CA ASN A 16 -26.53 -9.45 33.67
C ASN A 16 -25.77 -9.87 32.43
N TRP A 17 -26.18 -9.45 31.23
CA TRP A 17 -25.56 -9.83 29.96
C TRP A 17 -24.08 -9.37 29.85
N GLU A 18 -23.67 -8.36 30.63
CA GLU A 18 -22.28 -7.85 30.68
C GLU A 18 -21.31 -8.86 31.33
N ASP A 19 -21.78 -9.68 32.25
CA ASP A 19 -20.99 -10.69 32.98
C ASP A 19 -21.06 -12.08 32.33
N MET A 20 -21.88 -12.25 31.30
CA MET A 20 -22.01 -13.56 30.64
C MET A 20 -20.80 -13.84 29.75
N ASP A 21 -20.15 -14.98 29.98
CA ASP A 21 -19.20 -15.54 29.04
C ASP A 21 -19.94 -15.97 27.77
N LEU A 22 -20.07 -15.04 26.81
CA LEU A 22 -20.74 -15.24 25.51
C LEU A 22 -20.01 -16.24 24.62
N GLY A 23 -19.17 -17.10 25.20
CA GLY A 23 -18.39 -18.09 24.44
C GLY A 23 -17.40 -17.42 23.47
N ILE A 24 -17.08 -16.14 23.69
CA ILE A 24 -15.89 -15.50 23.17
C ILE A 24 -14.71 -15.98 24.03
N SER A 25 -14.66 -17.27 24.34
CA SER A 25 -13.46 -17.93 24.87
C SER A 25 -12.45 -18.27 23.76
N GLY A 26 -12.40 -17.46 22.73
CA GLY A 26 -11.11 -17.09 22.23
C GLY A 26 -10.70 -15.91 23.06
N ASN A 27 -9.83 -16.08 24.06
CA ASN A 27 -8.92 -15.04 24.39
C ASN A 27 -8.57 -14.41 23.04
N ILE A 28 -9.15 -13.24 22.73
CA ILE A 28 -8.52 -12.29 21.86
C ILE A 28 -7.32 -11.87 22.69
N ASN A 29 -6.43 -12.85 22.92
CA ASN A 29 -5.10 -12.57 23.34
C ASN A 29 -4.73 -11.47 22.37
N ARG A 30 -4.26 -10.36 22.89
CA ARG A 30 -3.43 -9.40 22.19
C ARG A 30 -2.19 -10.14 21.64
N ARG A 31 -2.44 -11.26 20.96
CA ARG A 31 -1.44 -11.98 20.17
C ARG A 31 -1.05 -10.96 19.14
N THR A 32 0.08 -10.39 19.35
CA THR A 32 0.86 -9.77 18.29
C THR A 32 0.82 -10.78 17.15
N PHE A 33 -0.08 -10.58 16.19
CA PHE A 33 -0.12 -11.38 14.98
C PHE A 33 1.23 -11.12 14.32
N LYS A 34 2.14 -12.09 14.41
CA LYS A 34 3.38 -12.01 13.64
C LYS A 34 2.95 -12.10 12.19
N PRO A 35 3.12 -11.04 11.40
CA PRO A 35 2.76 -11.08 10.00
C PRO A 35 3.65 -12.11 9.29
N GLU A 36 3.04 -13.09 8.64
CA GLU A 36 3.74 -14.03 7.77
C GLU A 36 3.75 -13.46 6.35
N TYR A 37 4.84 -12.84 5.95
CA TYR A 37 5.01 -12.35 4.60
C TYR A 37 5.61 -13.44 3.71
N LEU A 38 5.06 -13.56 2.48
CA LEU A 38 5.57 -14.48 1.45
C LEU A 38 6.89 -14.01 0.83
N PHE A 39 7.27 -12.74 1.03
CA PHE A 39 8.43 -12.10 0.45
C PHE A 39 9.35 -11.54 1.52
N ASP A 40 10.64 -11.44 1.19
CA ASP A 40 11.63 -10.86 2.06
C ASP A 40 12.53 -9.88 1.29
N PHE A 41 12.99 -8.81 1.95
CA PHE A 41 13.87 -7.81 1.36
C PHE A 41 15.23 -8.38 0.95
N LYS A 42 15.68 -9.48 1.57
CA LYS A 42 16.91 -10.20 1.20
C LYS A 42 16.89 -10.72 -0.24
N GLU A 43 15.72 -10.91 -0.82
CA GLU A 43 15.56 -11.39 -2.20
C GLU A 43 15.88 -10.32 -3.26
N ILE A 44 16.05 -9.05 -2.84
CA ILE A 44 16.40 -7.94 -3.72
C ILE A 44 17.92 -7.93 -3.89
N CYS A 45 18.40 -8.40 -5.03
CA CYS A 45 19.82 -8.35 -5.39
C CYS A 45 20.18 -6.96 -5.92
N GLY A 46 21.37 -6.45 -5.53
CA GLY A 46 21.82 -5.13 -5.94
C GLY A 46 20.90 -4.01 -5.45
N GLN A 47 20.65 -3.01 -6.31
CA GLN A 47 19.68 -1.92 -6.06
C GLN A 47 19.87 -1.18 -4.73
N SER A 48 21.12 -0.97 -4.30
CA SER A 48 21.44 -0.38 -2.98
C SER A 48 20.75 0.96 -2.74
N VAL A 49 20.71 1.84 -3.74
CA VAL A 49 20.05 3.15 -3.67
C VAL A 49 18.53 2.97 -3.51
N LEU A 50 17.91 2.09 -4.31
CA LEU A 50 16.48 1.84 -4.25
C LEU A 50 16.06 1.17 -2.92
N ARG A 51 16.89 0.24 -2.42
CA ARG A 51 16.68 -0.38 -1.09
C ARG A 51 16.73 0.66 0.03
N ARG A 52 17.73 1.56 -0.02
CA ARG A 52 17.84 2.65 0.97
C ARG A 52 16.68 3.63 0.87
N ALA A 53 16.28 4.02 -0.34
CA ALA A 53 15.11 4.87 -0.57
C ALA A 53 13.83 4.24 -0.01
N ALA A 54 13.63 2.94 -0.21
CA ALA A 54 12.49 2.20 0.34
C ALA A 54 12.50 2.17 1.88
N GLU A 55 13.67 2.00 2.51
CA GLU A 55 13.81 2.04 3.98
C GLU A 55 13.46 3.44 4.53
N VAL A 56 13.96 4.50 3.90
CA VAL A 56 13.65 5.90 4.29
C VAL A 56 12.17 6.21 4.09
N ALA A 57 11.60 5.81 2.95
CA ALA A 57 10.17 5.95 2.67
C ALA A 57 9.31 5.23 3.72
N ALA A 58 9.69 4.02 4.12
CA ALA A 58 9.00 3.27 5.16
C ALA A 58 9.10 3.93 6.55
N ALA A 59 10.25 4.51 6.89
CA ALA A 59 10.49 5.15 8.19
C ALA A 59 9.75 6.49 8.33
N GLY A 60 9.72 7.31 7.27
CA GLY A 60 9.09 8.62 7.30
C GLY A 60 7.69 8.65 6.67
N ARG A 61 7.17 7.52 6.19
CA ARG A 61 5.93 7.45 5.39
C ARG A 61 5.95 8.36 4.15
N HIS A 62 7.15 8.51 3.56
CA HIS A 62 7.39 9.36 2.39
C HIS A 62 6.93 8.70 1.10
N GLY A 63 6.21 9.44 0.27
CA GLY A 63 5.87 9.01 -1.09
C GLY A 63 7.15 8.70 -1.90
N LEU A 64 7.22 7.51 -2.52
CA LEU A 64 8.39 7.05 -3.28
C LEU A 64 8.04 6.85 -4.76
N LEU A 65 8.71 7.59 -5.65
CA LEU A 65 8.64 7.42 -7.09
C LEU A 65 9.91 6.72 -7.61
N MET A 66 9.72 5.58 -8.24
CA MET A 66 10.78 4.77 -8.84
C MET A 66 10.78 4.93 -10.36
N CYS A 67 11.83 5.48 -10.92
CA CYS A 67 11.99 5.63 -12.37
C CYS A 67 13.07 4.68 -12.89
N GLY A 68 12.81 3.94 -13.97
CA GLY A 68 13.81 3.03 -14.56
C GLY A 68 13.22 2.16 -15.65
N SER A 69 14.06 1.52 -16.42
CA SER A 69 13.67 0.61 -17.51
C SER A 69 12.81 -0.56 -17.02
N ALA A 70 12.13 -1.23 -17.93
CA ALA A 70 11.45 -2.48 -17.59
C ALA A 70 12.47 -3.52 -17.07
N GLY A 71 12.07 -4.33 -16.10
CA GLY A 71 12.92 -5.37 -15.53
C GLY A 71 13.94 -4.91 -14.48
N THR A 72 13.96 -3.63 -14.08
CA THR A 72 14.88 -3.12 -13.03
C THR A 72 14.43 -3.44 -11.59
N GLY A 73 13.40 -4.23 -11.38
CA GLY A 73 12.99 -4.68 -10.05
C GLY A 73 12.06 -3.74 -9.27
N LYS A 74 11.57 -2.63 -9.85
CA LYS A 74 10.68 -1.66 -9.19
C LYS A 74 9.48 -2.32 -8.49
N SER A 75 8.71 -3.12 -9.22
CA SER A 75 7.53 -3.82 -8.69
C SER A 75 7.92 -4.90 -7.67
N MET A 76 9.13 -5.48 -7.77
CA MET A 76 9.67 -6.43 -6.81
C MET A 76 9.95 -5.74 -5.47
N VAL A 77 10.58 -4.56 -5.49
CA VAL A 77 10.82 -3.76 -4.28
C VAL A 77 9.50 -3.29 -3.67
N ALA A 78 8.59 -2.75 -4.49
CA ALA A 78 7.29 -2.26 -4.00
C ALA A 78 6.52 -3.34 -3.21
N LYS A 79 6.44 -4.58 -3.72
CA LYS A 79 5.76 -5.70 -3.05
C LYS A 79 6.40 -6.09 -1.71
N ARG A 80 7.66 -5.72 -1.47
CA ARG A 80 8.39 -6.06 -0.24
C ARG A 80 8.34 -4.94 0.80
N ILE A 81 7.98 -3.71 0.43
CA ILE A 81 7.87 -2.59 1.38
C ILE A 81 6.95 -2.89 2.57
N PRO A 82 5.78 -3.56 2.43
CA PRO A 82 4.98 -3.93 3.60
C PRO A 82 5.74 -4.74 4.65
N THR A 83 6.76 -5.51 4.24
CA THR A 83 7.55 -6.35 5.14
C THR A 83 8.48 -5.56 6.08
N ILE A 84 8.81 -4.31 5.72
CA ILE A 84 9.70 -3.44 6.50
C ILE A 84 8.95 -2.31 7.22
N LEU A 85 7.64 -2.15 6.97
CA LEU A 85 6.80 -1.22 7.73
C LEU A 85 6.64 -1.70 9.19
N PRO A 86 6.45 -0.78 10.15
CA PRO A 86 6.10 -1.13 11.53
C PRO A 86 4.87 -2.02 11.59
N ALA A 87 4.78 -2.86 12.61
CA ALA A 87 3.57 -3.66 12.83
C ALA A 87 2.34 -2.76 12.99
N LEU A 88 1.15 -3.27 12.61
CA LEU A 88 -0.12 -2.57 12.83
C LEU A 88 -0.35 -2.38 14.33
N SER A 89 -0.75 -1.20 14.75
CA SER A 89 -1.32 -1.01 16.09
C SER A 89 -2.67 -1.72 16.19
N TRP A 90 -3.17 -1.91 17.39
CA TRP A 90 -4.47 -2.53 17.60
C TRP A 90 -5.61 -1.70 16.97
N GLU A 91 -5.54 -0.39 17.13
CA GLU A 91 -6.49 0.58 16.63
C GLU A 91 -6.49 0.62 15.10
N GLU A 92 -5.30 0.74 14.49
CA GLU A 92 -5.12 0.66 13.02
C GLU A 92 -5.72 -0.65 12.47
N ASN A 93 -5.43 -1.78 13.14
CA ASN A 93 -5.88 -3.09 12.68
C ASN A 93 -7.41 -3.21 12.69
N ILE A 94 -8.07 -2.74 13.74
CA ILE A 94 -9.54 -2.73 13.82
C ILE A 94 -10.13 -1.87 12.69
N GLU A 95 -9.59 -0.67 12.48
CA GLU A 95 -10.09 0.25 11.47
C GLU A 95 -9.99 -0.35 10.06
N ILE A 96 -8.82 -0.88 9.71
CA ILE A 96 -8.59 -1.52 8.41
C ILE A 96 -9.48 -2.77 8.25
N SER A 97 -9.56 -3.60 9.29
CA SER A 97 -10.34 -4.83 9.24
C SER A 97 -11.84 -4.57 9.07
N LYS A 98 -12.37 -3.45 9.61
CA LYS A 98 -13.75 -3.00 9.34
C LYS A 98 -13.97 -2.75 7.84
N ILE A 99 -13.04 -2.05 7.17
CA ILE A 99 -13.13 -1.75 5.73
C ILE A 99 -13.13 -3.05 4.93
N TYR A 100 -12.19 -3.96 5.24
CA TYR A 100 -12.11 -5.26 4.57
C TYR A 100 -13.35 -6.12 4.80
N SER A 101 -13.94 -6.06 5.99
CA SER A 101 -15.20 -6.73 6.33
C SER A 101 -16.36 -6.18 5.50
N LEU A 102 -16.50 -4.85 5.39
CA LEU A 102 -17.52 -4.19 4.56
C LEU A 102 -17.45 -4.62 3.09
N CYS A 103 -16.25 -4.90 2.60
CA CYS A 103 -16.02 -5.37 1.23
C CYS A 103 -16.10 -6.89 1.08
N GLY A 104 -16.26 -7.64 2.19
CA GLY A 104 -16.24 -9.11 2.15
C GLY A 104 -14.87 -9.70 1.84
N LEU A 105 -13.79 -8.96 2.11
CA LEU A 105 -12.40 -9.31 1.78
C LEU A 105 -11.61 -9.87 2.97
N LEU A 106 -12.21 -9.97 4.15
CA LEU A 106 -11.54 -10.64 5.29
C LEU A 106 -11.42 -12.15 5.01
N PRO A 107 -10.24 -12.74 5.28
CA PRO A 107 -10.06 -14.17 5.17
C PRO A 107 -11.00 -14.92 6.11
N LYS A 108 -11.54 -16.07 5.65
CA LYS A 108 -12.43 -16.90 6.49
C LYS A 108 -11.72 -17.33 7.76
N GLY A 109 -12.38 -17.14 8.90
CA GLY A 109 -11.86 -17.51 10.21
C GLY A 109 -10.82 -16.53 10.82
N GLN A 110 -10.52 -15.45 10.13
CA GLN A 110 -9.67 -14.38 10.66
C GLN A 110 -10.53 -13.13 10.92
N PRO A 111 -10.72 -12.72 12.18
CA PRO A 111 -11.53 -11.53 12.50
C PRO A 111 -10.79 -10.22 12.20
N LEU A 112 -9.47 -10.27 12.12
CA LEU A 112 -8.59 -9.12 11.87
C LEU A 112 -7.54 -9.45 10.83
N LEU A 113 -7.04 -8.43 10.14
CA LEU A 113 -5.91 -8.56 9.22
C LEU A 113 -4.62 -8.84 9.98
N SER A 114 -3.79 -9.74 9.46
CA SER A 114 -2.47 -10.05 10.04
C SER A 114 -1.33 -9.20 9.48
N GLN A 115 -1.57 -8.52 8.36
CA GLN A 115 -0.54 -7.79 7.60
C GLN A 115 -1.05 -6.44 7.15
N ARG A 116 -0.12 -5.48 6.95
CA ARG A 116 -0.45 -4.22 6.29
C ARG A 116 -0.91 -4.48 4.85
N PRO A 117 -2.00 -3.84 4.41
CA PRO A 117 -2.48 -3.98 3.04
C PRO A 117 -1.44 -3.58 2.00
N PHE A 118 -1.43 -4.29 0.88
CA PHE A 118 -0.74 -3.89 -0.34
C PHE A 118 -1.74 -3.89 -1.49
N ARG A 119 -2.01 -2.72 -2.04
CA ARG A 119 -2.94 -2.56 -3.16
C ARG A 119 -2.19 -2.07 -4.39
N SER A 120 -2.40 -2.74 -5.50
CA SER A 120 -1.77 -2.40 -6.78
C SER A 120 -2.83 -2.43 -7.88
N PRO A 121 -3.68 -1.41 -7.97
CA PRO A 121 -4.68 -1.35 -9.02
C PRO A 121 -4.03 -1.24 -10.39
N HIS A 122 -4.65 -1.87 -11.39
CA HIS A 122 -4.18 -1.77 -12.76
C HIS A 122 -4.43 -0.33 -13.30
N HIS A 123 -3.58 0.17 -14.18
CA HIS A 123 -3.65 1.56 -14.69
C HIS A 123 -4.96 1.87 -15.45
N THR A 124 -5.72 0.85 -15.87
CA THR A 124 -7.05 1.01 -16.51
C THR A 124 -8.19 1.23 -15.50
N ILE A 125 -7.90 1.25 -14.21
CA ILE A 125 -8.91 1.46 -13.18
C ILE A 125 -9.62 2.80 -13.36
N SER A 126 -10.93 2.81 -13.15
CA SER A 126 -11.71 4.05 -13.18
C SER A 126 -11.48 4.90 -11.90
N PRO A 127 -11.72 6.23 -11.95
CA PRO A 127 -11.70 7.05 -10.73
C PRO A 127 -12.57 6.49 -9.61
N GLN A 128 -13.79 5.98 -9.96
CA GLN A 128 -14.68 5.35 -8.98
C GLN A 128 -14.14 4.03 -8.41
N GLY A 129 -13.38 3.27 -9.19
CA GLY A 129 -12.69 2.07 -8.67
C GLY A 129 -11.64 2.44 -7.63
N LEU A 130 -10.98 3.59 -7.78
CA LEU A 130 -10.03 4.11 -6.80
C LEU A 130 -10.74 4.64 -5.54
N THR A 131 -11.65 5.60 -5.69
CA THR A 131 -12.28 6.29 -4.55
C THR A 131 -13.41 5.51 -3.91
N GLY A 132 -13.99 4.58 -4.63
CA GLY A 132 -15.20 3.90 -4.20
C GLY A 132 -16.46 4.56 -4.73
N GLY A 133 -17.60 4.03 -4.37
CA GLY A 133 -18.89 4.51 -4.83
C GLY A 133 -19.91 3.40 -5.02
N GLY A 134 -20.82 3.57 -5.98
CA GLY A 134 -21.92 2.67 -6.26
C GLY A 134 -23.26 3.19 -5.72
N LYS A 135 -24.32 2.40 -5.94
CA LYS A 135 -25.68 2.73 -5.44
C LYS A 135 -25.72 2.67 -3.91
N VAL A 136 -25.07 1.68 -3.35
CA VAL A 136 -24.71 1.61 -1.93
C VAL A 136 -23.22 1.92 -1.87
N PRO A 137 -22.79 3.02 -1.21
CA PRO A 137 -21.40 3.43 -1.15
C PRO A 137 -20.51 2.32 -0.57
N LYS A 138 -19.51 1.92 -1.35
CA LYS A 138 -18.48 0.98 -0.92
C LYS A 138 -17.11 1.64 -1.03
N PRO A 139 -16.16 1.34 -0.12
CA PRO A 139 -14.80 1.82 -0.21
C PRO A 139 -14.12 1.29 -1.49
N GLY A 140 -13.25 2.12 -2.08
CA GLY A 140 -12.44 1.76 -3.24
C GLY A 140 -11.03 1.30 -2.86
N GLU A 141 -10.15 1.18 -3.88
CA GLU A 141 -8.77 0.72 -3.70
C GLU A 141 -7.96 1.61 -2.74
N LEU A 142 -8.23 2.92 -2.72
CA LEU A 142 -7.52 3.85 -1.84
C LEU A 142 -7.83 3.57 -0.37
N SER A 143 -9.10 3.32 -0.04
CA SER A 143 -9.50 2.96 1.33
C SER A 143 -9.02 1.56 1.70
N LEU A 144 -8.99 0.63 0.75
CA LEU A 144 -8.42 -0.71 0.95
C LEU A 144 -6.90 -0.69 1.15
N ALA A 145 -6.20 0.37 0.69
CA ALA A 145 -4.78 0.57 0.93
C ALA A 145 -4.48 1.21 2.29
N SER A 146 -5.50 1.74 2.98
CA SER A 146 -5.33 2.45 4.26
C SER A 146 -4.56 1.60 5.29
N GLY A 147 -3.65 2.24 6.02
CA GLY A 147 -2.72 1.58 6.95
C GLY A 147 -1.63 0.74 6.29
N GLY A 148 -1.56 0.73 4.96
CA GLY A 148 -0.62 -0.06 4.17
C GLY A 148 0.02 0.70 3.03
N VAL A 149 0.05 0.09 1.86
CA VAL A 149 0.75 0.57 0.67
C VAL A 149 -0.19 0.61 -0.53
N LEU A 150 -0.22 1.75 -1.21
CA LEU A 150 -0.80 1.89 -2.54
C LEU A 150 0.34 1.95 -3.57
N PHE A 151 0.43 0.97 -4.45
CA PHE A 151 1.41 0.91 -5.51
C PHE A 151 0.79 1.17 -6.88
N LEU A 152 1.23 2.22 -7.55
CA LEU A 152 0.80 2.62 -8.89
C LEU A 152 1.91 2.30 -9.89
N ASP A 153 1.84 1.11 -10.48
CA ASP A 153 2.78 0.73 -11.54
C ASP A 153 2.38 1.40 -12.86
N GLU A 154 3.36 1.69 -13.71
CA GLU A 154 3.15 2.40 -14.98
C GLU A 154 2.36 3.72 -14.79
N LEU A 155 2.73 4.50 -13.78
CA LEU A 155 2.02 5.70 -13.33
C LEU A 155 1.56 6.65 -14.47
N PRO A 156 2.36 6.94 -15.53
CA PRO A 156 1.90 7.80 -16.64
C PRO A 156 0.83 7.18 -17.53
N HIS A 157 0.46 5.92 -17.33
CA HIS A 157 -0.58 5.24 -18.11
C HIS A 157 -1.97 5.31 -17.46
N PHE A 158 -2.06 5.74 -16.21
CA PHE A 158 -3.35 6.00 -15.57
C PHE A 158 -4.10 7.13 -16.28
N SER A 159 -5.42 7.05 -16.31
CA SER A 159 -6.23 8.13 -16.83
C SER A 159 -6.05 9.41 -16.00
N LYS A 160 -6.18 10.58 -16.63
CA LYS A 160 -6.08 11.87 -15.92
C LYS A 160 -7.07 11.96 -14.75
N GLY A 161 -8.30 11.46 -14.93
CA GLY A 161 -9.29 11.43 -13.86
C GLY A 161 -8.90 10.53 -12.68
N ALA A 162 -8.25 9.39 -12.94
CA ALA A 162 -7.74 8.50 -11.89
C ALA A 162 -6.61 9.16 -11.09
N ILE A 163 -5.69 9.86 -11.77
CA ILE A 163 -4.59 10.59 -11.12
C ILE A 163 -5.14 11.76 -10.28
N GLU A 164 -6.09 12.55 -10.80
CA GLU A 164 -6.69 13.66 -10.05
C GLU A 164 -7.49 13.18 -8.83
N ALA A 165 -8.08 11.98 -8.89
CA ALA A 165 -8.80 11.39 -7.76
C ALA A 165 -7.90 11.03 -6.57
N LEU A 166 -6.58 11.01 -6.73
CA LEU A 166 -5.61 10.80 -5.64
C LEU A 166 -5.37 12.05 -4.80
N ARG A 167 -5.69 13.27 -5.30
CA ARG A 167 -5.28 14.51 -4.64
C ARG A 167 -5.88 14.65 -3.26
N GLU A 168 -7.20 14.60 -3.13
CA GLU A 168 -7.90 14.72 -1.86
C GLU A 168 -7.42 13.66 -0.84
N PRO A 169 -7.37 12.35 -1.18
CA PRO A 169 -6.87 11.33 -0.24
C PRO A 169 -5.44 11.54 0.23
N LEU A 170 -4.55 12.04 -0.63
CA LEU A 170 -3.16 12.31 -0.28
C LEU A 170 -2.97 13.56 0.60
N GLU A 171 -3.96 14.45 0.64
CA GLU A 171 -3.96 15.65 1.48
C GLU A 171 -4.69 15.43 2.79
N GLU A 172 -5.88 14.81 2.72
CA GLU A 172 -6.82 14.71 3.84
C GLU A 172 -6.78 13.35 4.54
N HIS A 173 -6.05 12.37 4.00
CA HIS A 173 -6.01 10.97 4.49
C HIS A 173 -7.37 10.30 4.59
N ARG A 174 -8.37 10.79 3.84
CA ARG A 174 -9.74 10.31 3.79
C ARG A 174 -10.38 10.57 2.43
N ILE A 175 -11.48 9.89 2.18
CA ILE A 175 -12.27 10.02 0.96
C ILE A 175 -13.72 10.25 1.35
N THR A 176 -14.32 11.29 0.83
CA THR A 176 -15.74 11.57 1.02
C THR A 176 -16.54 11.15 -0.21
N VAL A 177 -17.41 10.16 -0.05
CA VAL A 177 -18.34 9.71 -1.09
C VAL A 177 -19.74 10.26 -0.82
N SER A 178 -20.11 11.34 -1.49
CA SER A 178 -21.44 11.94 -1.38
C SER A 178 -22.43 11.31 -2.36
N ARG A 179 -23.63 10.97 -1.87
CA ARG A 179 -24.76 10.42 -2.64
C ARG A 179 -26.07 11.04 -2.15
N VAL A 180 -27.13 10.83 -2.89
CA VAL A 180 -28.49 11.30 -2.50
C VAL A 180 -28.90 10.76 -1.12
N ALA A 181 -28.48 9.54 -0.78
CA ALA A 181 -28.78 8.88 0.49
C ALA A 181 -27.90 9.35 1.66
N GLY A 182 -26.87 10.17 1.43
CA GLY A 182 -25.97 10.68 2.46
C GLY A 182 -24.52 10.80 2.00
N SER A 183 -23.69 11.33 2.89
CA SER A 183 -22.23 11.42 2.72
C SER A 183 -21.56 10.38 3.60
N TYR A 184 -20.62 9.65 3.03
CA TYR A 184 -19.88 8.58 3.69
C TYR A 184 -18.40 8.92 3.60
N GLU A 185 -17.73 8.82 4.74
CA GLU A 185 -16.29 9.07 4.84
C GLU A 185 -15.56 7.74 5.05
N PHE A 186 -14.52 7.50 4.27
CA PHE A 186 -13.66 6.33 4.37
C PHE A 186 -12.22 6.77 4.60
N PRO A 187 -11.44 6.12 5.48
CA PRO A 187 -10.03 6.40 5.64
C PRO A 187 -9.26 6.06 4.36
N ALA A 188 -8.19 6.81 4.10
CA ALA A 188 -7.30 6.64 2.96
C ALA A 188 -5.87 7.06 3.32
N ASP A 189 -5.39 6.62 4.48
CA ASP A 189 -4.05 6.91 4.98
C ASP A 189 -3.10 5.77 4.59
N PHE A 190 -2.38 5.92 3.49
CA PHE A 190 -1.51 4.91 2.91
C PHE A 190 -0.16 5.50 2.50
N LEU A 191 0.87 4.65 2.44
CA LEU A 191 2.14 4.98 1.80
C LEU A 191 1.98 4.85 0.29
N ILE A 192 2.17 5.97 -0.44
CA ILE A 192 2.10 5.95 -1.91
C ILE A 192 3.44 5.55 -2.52
N LEU A 193 3.41 4.57 -3.41
CA LEU A 193 4.54 4.18 -4.25
C LEU A 193 4.14 4.33 -5.72
N GLY A 194 4.99 5.00 -6.50
CA GLY A 194 4.84 5.11 -7.94
C GLY A 194 5.98 4.40 -8.66
N ALA A 195 5.71 3.77 -9.79
CA ALA A 195 6.73 3.30 -10.71
C ALA A 195 6.45 3.80 -12.12
N MET A 196 7.50 4.19 -12.81
CA MET A 196 7.41 4.65 -14.19
C MET A 196 8.68 4.33 -14.97
N ASN A 197 8.55 4.32 -16.29
CA ASN A 197 9.70 4.31 -17.18
C ASN A 197 10.16 5.75 -17.46
N PRO A 198 11.43 5.97 -17.84
CA PRO A 198 11.93 7.31 -18.15
C PRO A 198 11.37 7.90 -19.46
N CYS A 199 10.84 7.05 -20.34
CA CYS A 199 10.21 7.43 -21.61
C CYS A 199 9.30 6.30 -22.11
N PRO A 200 8.51 6.50 -23.19
CA PRO A 200 7.62 5.46 -23.72
C PRO A 200 8.32 4.13 -24.06
N CYS A 201 9.53 4.16 -24.62
CA CYS A 201 10.29 2.93 -24.92
C CYS A 201 11.08 2.38 -23.73
N GLY A 202 11.23 3.17 -22.64
CA GLY A 202 11.90 2.75 -21.40
C GLY A 202 13.44 2.90 -21.39
N PHE A 203 14.09 3.34 -22.46
CA PHE A 203 15.56 3.31 -22.59
C PHE A 203 16.25 4.67 -22.46
N PHE A 204 15.51 5.78 -22.33
CA PHE A 204 16.14 7.08 -22.08
C PHE A 204 16.90 7.03 -20.74
N PRO A 205 18.11 7.63 -20.59
CA PRO A 205 18.82 8.50 -21.56
C PRO A 205 19.71 7.76 -22.59
N ASP A 206 19.77 6.43 -22.59
CA ASP A 206 20.60 5.67 -23.54
C ASP A 206 20.11 5.88 -24.96
N ARG A 207 20.80 6.77 -25.70
CA ARG A 207 20.46 7.13 -27.08
C ARG A 207 20.73 6.01 -28.10
N SER A 208 21.50 5.01 -27.73
CA SER A 208 21.73 3.84 -28.60
C SER A 208 20.51 2.91 -28.67
N ARG A 209 19.72 2.88 -27.61
CA ARG A 209 18.53 2.02 -27.42
C ARG A 209 17.22 2.81 -27.50
N CYS A 210 17.24 4.10 -27.12
CA CYS A 210 16.06 4.95 -27.07
C CYS A 210 15.70 5.50 -28.46
N SER A 211 14.54 5.10 -28.96
CA SER A 211 13.98 5.60 -30.22
C SER A 211 13.02 6.80 -30.07
N CYS A 212 12.80 7.27 -28.85
CA CYS A 212 11.86 8.34 -28.58
C CYS A 212 12.42 9.71 -28.97
N THR A 213 11.62 10.53 -29.65
CA THR A 213 11.92 11.94 -29.87
C THR A 213 11.80 12.74 -28.58
N PRO A 214 12.48 13.90 -28.46
CA PRO A 214 12.32 14.79 -27.29
C PRO A 214 10.86 15.15 -27.00
N MET A 215 10.07 15.39 -28.04
CA MET A 215 8.64 15.70 -27.91
C MET A 215 7.83 14.53 -27.32
N GLN A 216 8.13 13.29 -27.74
CA GLN A 216 7.48 12.11 -27.20
C GLN A 216 7.81 11.91 -25.72
N ILE A 217 9.06 12.12 -25.32
CA ILE A 217 9.49 12.05 -23.92
C ILE A 217 8.74 13.12 -23.10
N GLN A 218 8.73 14.36 -23.58
CA GLN A 218 8.05 15.45 -22.90
C GLN A 218 6.54 15.19 -22.74
N ASN A 219 5.88 14.75 -23.80
CA ASN A 219 4.46 14.42 -23.77
C ASN A 219 4.13 13.26 -22.83
N TYR A 220 5.05 12.30 -22.69
CA TYR A 220 4.91 11.20 -21.76
C TYR A 220 5.03 11.67 -20.30
N LEU A 221 6.03 12.49 -19.99
CA LEU A 221 6.22 13.04 -18.65
C LEU A 221 5.11 14.01 -18.25
N ASN A 222 4.61 14.81 -19.19
CA ASN A 222 3.51 15.76 -18.95
C ASN A 222 2.16 15.10 -18.66
N ARG A 223 2.04 13.77 -18.75
CA ARG A 223 0.84 13.06 -18.29
C ARG A 223 0.66 13.14 -16.77
N LEU A 224 1.77 13.31 -16.05
CA LEU A 224 1.77 13.50 -14.60
C LEU A 224 1.70 14.99 -14.30
N SER A 225 0.66 15.40 -13.60
CA SER A 225 0.53 16.78 -13.15
C SER A 225 1.54 17.08 -12.04
N ARG A 226 2.02 18.34 -12.01
CA ARG A 226 2.97 18.77 -11.00
C ARG A 226 2.47 18.55 -9.56
N PRO A 227 1.19 18.83 -9.20
CA PRO A 227 0.67 18.58 -7.86
C PRO A 227 0.77 17.11 -7.42
N ILE A 228 0.66 16.16 -8.35
CA ILE A 228 0.83 14.74 -8.02
C ILE A 228 2.30 14.39 -7.83
N LEU A 229 3.20 14.94 -8.65
CA LEU A 229 4.64 14.72 -8.48
C LEU A 229 5.16 15.28 -7.15
N GLU A 230 4.61 16.40 -6.67
CA GLU A 230 4.93 17.00 -5.37
C GLU A 230 4.50 16.13 -4.16
N ARG A 231 3.71 15.09 -4.36
CA ARG A 231 3.33 14.08 -3.33
C ARG A 231 4.34 12.94 -3.21
N PHE A 232 5.33 12.90 -4.09
CA PHE A 232 6.44 11.96 -3.98
C PHE A 232 7.65 12.70 -3.41
N ASP A 233 7.94 12.48 -2.13
CA ASP A 233 9.05 13.13 -1.42
C ASP A 233 10.40 12.60 -1.90
N ILE A 234 10.43 11.34 -2.33
CA ILE A 234 11.62 10.63 -2.77
C ILE A 234 11.43 10.19 -4.21
N CYS A 235 12.33 10.67 -5.08
CA CYS A 235 12.43 10.20 -6.46
C CYS A 235 13.75 9.48 -6.64
N VAL A 236 13.73 8.23 -7.10
CA VAL A 236 14.92 7.41 -7.25
C VAL A 236 14.96 6.73 -8.60
N GLU A 237 16.16 6.66 -9.19
CA GLU A 237 16.40 5.89 -10.38
C GLU A 237 16.72 4.44 -10.03
N ALA A 238 15.96 3.51 -10.63
CA ALA A 238 16.21 2.07 -10.57
C ALA A 238 17.13 1.68 -11.72
N ALA A 239 18.42 1.56 -11.43
CA ALA A 239 19.41 1.16 -12.42
C ALA A 239 19.23 -0.32 -12.83
N PRO A 240 19.57 -0.70 -14.07
CA PRO A 240 19.66 -2.10 -14.45
C PRO A 240 20.67 -2.84 -13.56
N VAL A 241 20.31 -3.99 -13.03
CA VAL A 241 21.22 -4.86 -12.27
C VAL A 241 22.05 -5.66 -13.26
N SER A 242 23.36 -5.70 -13.08
CA SER A 242 24.24 -6.50 -13.91
C SER A 242 24.11 -7.98 -13.58
N PHE A 243 24.43 -8.85 -14.54
CA PHE A 243 24.41 -10.29 -14.32
C PHE A 243 25.38 -10.72 -13.21
N LEU A 244 26.53 -10.04 -13.10
CA LEU A 244 27.53 -10.29 -12.04
C LEU A 244 26.98 -9.97 -10.63
N GLU A 245 26.17 -8.90 -10.50
CA GLU A 245 25.53 -8.56 -9.23
C GLU A 245 24.43 -9.57 -8.84
N LEU A 246 23.82 -10.24 -9.82
CA LEU A 246 22.82 -11.30 -9.56
C LEU A 246 23.49 -12.61 -9.12
N GLU A 247 24.69 -12.90 -9.59
CA GLU A 247 25.46 -14.10 -9.22
C GLU A 247 26.27 -13.93 -7.91
N ASP A 248 26.50 -12.69 -7.49
CA ASP A 248 27.28 -12.41 -6.27
C ASP A 248 26.50 -12.75 -5.01
N GLN A 249 26.59 -14.03 -4.61
CA GLN A 249 26.03 -14.53 -3.34
C GLN A 249 26.82 -14.06 -2.10
N THR A 250 27.94 -13.37 -2.29
CA THR A 250 28.77 -12.90 -1.17
C THR A 250 28.23 -11.64 -0.51
N MET A 251 27.42 -10.87 -1.22
CA MET A 251 26.66 -9.75 -0.65
C MET A 251 25.48 -10.31 0.16
N ALA A 252 25.68 -10.51 1.46
CA ALA A 252 24.61 -10.83 2.38
C ALA A 252 23.58 -9.67 2.39
N ASN A 253 22.50 -9.84 1.63
CA ASN A 253 21.40 -8.87 1.65
C ASN A 253 20.70 -8.89 3.01
N GLU A 254 20.50 -7.73 3.61
CA GLU A 254 19.77 -7.62 4.86
C GLU A 254 18.33 -8.10 4.69
N ASP A 255 17.86 -8.85 5.69
CA ASP A 255 16.49 -9.34 5.75
C ASP A 255 15.48 -8.25 6.16
N SER A 256 14.23 -8.51 5.90
CA SER A 256 13.13 -7.59 6.25
C SER A 256 13.06 -7.32 7.75
N ALA A 257 13.39 -8.26 8.61
CA ALA A 257 13.32 -8.10 10.06
C ALA A 257 14.36 -7.09 10.57
N THR A 258 15.58 -7.17 10.07
CA THR A 258 16.68 -6.25 10.39
C THR A 258 16.32 -4.81 9.95
N ILE A 259 15.84 -4.63 8.71
CA ILE A 259 15.44 -3.32 8.19
C ILE A 259 14.26 -2.78 9.00
N ARG A 260 13.25 -3.59 9.27
CA ARG A 260 12.08 -3.19 10.08
C ARG A 260 12.50 -2.70 11.46
N SER A 261 13.42 -3.37 12.12
CA SER A 261 13.93 -2.92 13.44
C SER A 261 14.52 -1.51 13.39
N ARG A 262 15.24 -1.14 12.31
CA ARG A 262 15.75 0.24 12.12
C ARG A 262 14.61 1.22 11.84
N VAL A 263 13.67 0.84 10.99
CA VAL A 263 12.47 1.65 10.68
C VAL A 263 11.67 1.93 11.96
N GLU A 264 11.39 0.92 12.78
CA GLU A 264 10.67 1.08 14.04
C GLU A 264 11.41 1.99 15.05
N LYS A 265 12.75 1.91 15.09
CA LYS A 265 13.56 2.82 15.92
C LYS A 265 13.44 4.27 15.42
N ALA A 266 13.49 4.49 14.11
CA ALA A 266 13.34 5.82 13.52
C ALA A 266 11.96 6.41 13.82
N VAL A 267 10.89 5.63 13.63
CA VAL A 267 9.51 6.04 13.93
C VAL A 267 9.34 6.41 15.42
N LYS A 268 9.96 5.65 16.34
CA LYS A 268 9.92 5.98 17.78
C LYS A 268 10.60 7.30 18.16
N ILE A 269 11.56 7.76 17.34
CA ILE A 269 12.23 9.05 17.57
C ILE A 269 11.39 10.21 17.03
N GLN A 270 10.61 9.95 15.97
CA GLN A 270 9.75 10.95 15.34
C GLN A 270 8.47 11.25 16.15
N ASN A 271 7.97 10.27 16.91
CA ASN A 271 6.82 10.37 17.81
C ASN A 271 7.24 10.77 19.23
#